data_35613aa4fc227c178361b91127c9e24a
#
_entry.id   35613aa4fc227c178361b91127c9e24a
#
_cell.length_a   1.000
_cell.length_b   1.000
_cell.length_c   1.000
_cell.angle_alpha   90.00
_cell.angle_beta   90.00
_cell.angle_gamma   90.00
#
_symmetry.space_group_name_H-M   'P 1'
#
loop_
_entity.id
_entity.type
_entity.pdbx_description
1 polymer ?
#
loop_
_entity_poly.entity_id
_entity_poly.type
_entity_poly.pdbx_seq_one_letter_code
_entity_poly.pdbx_strand_id
1 'polypeptide(L)'
;MMKKTILACVFLQLVLGTVFAQTVDSTHIKNMHAYYKKHFSDPTDPIVLTASDTLLDMAIRCNDTVMSKIALGAKLDYYYYGQGENRTDSVIAGVNRLKRFARSVGNAELYYWAWAARLVNYYIIQGEYNIALLEAEKMLQEAKKEGKQESIAECYYALANVYAAKGLMKKSQEFMLKEIDIFENTDVVRYNISCQYSDAAKIYIDLDEEEKAPELLKQALKVAKSPYHEVTANLVYVSLYLAQGDTVAASQALEKCRQMYAN
;
A
#
# COMPACT_ATOMS: atom_id res chain seq x y z
N MET A 1 21.00 -53.28 9.67
CA MET A 1 21.87 -52.25 9.02
C MET A 1 21.11 -51.00 8.52
N MET A 2 19.86 -51.06 8.12
CA MET A 2 19.10 -49.90 7.55
C MET A 2 18.80 -48.77 8.53
N LYS A 3 18.66 -48.99 9.86
CA LYS A 3 18.33 -47.93 10.83
C LYS A 3 19.46 -46.94 11.11
N LYS A 4 20.73 -47.32 10.91
CA LYS A 4 21.87 -46.42 11.12
C LYS A 4 22.14 -45.48 9.95
N THR A 5 21.72 -45.85 8.74
CA THR A 5 21.90 -45.03 7.52
C THR A 5 20.87 -43.91 7.44
N ILE A 6 19.64 -44.15 7.93
CA ILE A 6 18.58 -43.12 7.94
C ILE A 6 18.90 -42.03 8.96
N LEU A 7 19.48 -42.40 10.14
CA LEU A 7 19.84 -41.41 11.17
C LEU A 7 21.00 -40.50 10.70
N ALA A 8 21.95 -41.05 9.92
CA ALA A 8 23.05 -40.28 9.36
C ALA A 8 22.60 -39.29 8.28
N CYS A 9 21.60 -39.62 7.45
CA CYS A 9 21.06 -38.72 6.44
C CYS A 9 20.22 -37.58 7.08
N VAL A 10 19.48 -37.84 8.15
CA VAL A 10 18.73 -36.81 8.86
C VAL A 10 19.67 -35.85 9.61
N PHE A 11 20.76 -36.39 10.21
CA PHE A 11 21.78 -35.55 10.84
C PHE A 11 22.56 -34.70 9.83
N LEU A 12 22.85 -35.23 8.65
CA LEU A 12 23.52 -34.49 7.58
C LEU A 12 22.64 -33.37 7.01
N GLN A 13 21.33 -33.58 6.91
CA GLN A 13 20.39 -32.53 6.50
C GLN A 13 20.20 -31.46 7.58
N LEU A 14 20.22 -31.81 8.86
CA LEU A 14 20.18 -30.84 9.97
C LEU A 14 21.48 -30.05 10.09
N VAL A 15 22.62 -30.65 9.84
CA VAL A 15 23.93 -29.97 9.87
C VAL A 15 24.13 -29.08 8.61
N LEU A 16 23.66 -29.50 7.44
CA LEU A 16 23.68 -28.66 6.24
C LEU A 16 22.65 -27.52 6.30
N GLY A 17 21.53 -27.70 7.01
CA GLY A 17 20.54 -26.64 7.24
C GLY A 17 21.03 -25.55 8.21
N THR A 18 21.99 -25.86 9.09
CA THR A 18 22.54 -24.89 10.06
C THR A 18 23.80 -24.17 9.56
N VAL A 19 24.41 -24.60 8.46
CA VAL A 19 25.63 -23.99 7.91
C VAL A 19 25.31 -22.83 6.96
N PHE A 20 24.05 -22.61 6.54
CA PHE A 20 23.63 -21.50 5.72
C PHE A 20 22.79 -20.41 6.43
N ALA A 21 22.75 -20.39 7.74
CA ALA A 21 22.50 -19.14 8.44
C ALA A 21 23.79 -18.31 8.38
N GLN A 22 24.14 -17.80 7.20
CA GLN A 22 25.09 -16.70 7.12
C GLN A 22 24.55 -15.62 8.04
N THR A 23 25.26 -15.36 9.13
CA THR A 23 25.09 -14.13 9.89
C THR A 23 25.18 -13.00 8.87
N VAL A 24 24.03 -12.37 8.58
CA VAL A 24 24.00 -11.23 7.64
C VAL A 24 24.94 -10.20 8.25
N ASP A 25 26.11 -10.04 7.66
CA ASP A 25 27.12 -9.12 8.18
C ASP A 25 26.53 -7.71 8.14
N SER A 26 26.58 -7.02 9.26
CA SER A 26 26.11 -5.64 9.40
C SER A 26 26.70 -4.70 8.34
N THR A 27 27.83 -5.04 7.77
CA THR A 27 28.49 -4.36 6.65
C THR A 27 27.67 -4.48 5.36
N HIS A 28 27.13 -5.66 5.05
CA HIS A 28 26.28 -5.84 3.85
C HIS A 28 24.98 -5.05 3.94
N ILE A 29 24.34 -5.01 5.11
CA ILE A 29 23.13 -4.20 5.33
C ILE A 29 23.45 -2.72 5.15
N LYS A 30 24.55 -2.22 5.75
CA LYS A 30 24.97 -0.83 5.59
C LYS A 30 25.26 -0.49 4.13
N ASN A 31 25.91 -1.40 3.39
CA ASN A 31 26.20 -1.22 1.97
C ASN A 31 24.92 -1.15 1.13
N MET A 32 23.92 -2.00 1.39
CA MET A 32 22.62 -1.95 0.72
C MET A 32 21.89 -0.64 0.99
N HIS A 33 21.85 -0.17 2.26
CA HIS A 33 21.26 1.10 2.60
C HIS A 33 21.97 2.30 1.96
N ALA A 34 23.31 2.29 1.93
CA ALA A 34 24.09 3.33 1.27
C ALA A 34 23.82 3.34 -0.26
N TYR A 35 23.75 2.16 -0.86
CA TYR A 35 23.44 2.00 -2.28
C TYR A 35 22.03 2.52 -2.60
N TYR A 36 21.04 2.15 -1.79
CA TYR A 36 19.67 2.65 -1.91
C TYR A 36 19.60 4.17 -1.85
N LYS A 37 20.17 4.77 -0.80
CA LYS A 37 20.17 6.24 -0.64
C LYS A 37 20.82 6.97 -1.82
N LYS A 38 21.82 6.36 -2.44
CA LYS A 38 22.56 6.97 -3.56
C LYS A 38 21.77 6.97 -4.86
N HIS A 39 20.98 5.94 -5.13
CA HIS A 39 20.45 5.68 -6.47
C HIS A 39 18.92 5.77 -6.58
N PHE A 40 18.20 6.02 -5.47
CA PHE A 40 16.74 5.97 -5.45
C PHE A 40 16.09 7.27 -4.93
N SER A 41 16.76 8.41 -5.13
CA SER A 41 16.23 9.71 -4.75
C SER A 41 15.14 10.22 -5.71
N ASP A 42 15.23 9.85 -6.97
CA ASP A 42 14.25 10.15 -8.01
C ASP A 42 13.74 8.84 -8.64
N PRO A 43 12.46 8.49 -8.46
CA PRO A 43 11.90 7.27 -9.00
C PRO A 43 11.81 7.27 -10.52
N THR A 44 11.94 8.43 -11.18
CA THR A 44 11.86 8.56 -12.64
C THR A 44 13.24 8.54 -13.34
N ASP A 45 14.33 8.54 -12.57
CA ASP A 45 15.68 8.42 -13.12
C ASP A 45 15.90 7.02 -13.72
N PRO A 46 16.33 6.90 -15.01
CA PRO A 46 16.63 5.61 -15.65
C PRO A 46 17.62 4.74 -14.88
N ILE A 47 18.50 5.32 -14.06
CA ILE A 47 19.44 4.57 -13.21
C ILE A 47 18.69 3.61 -12.26
N VAL A 48 17.47 3.92 -11.88
CA VAL A 48 16.64 3.09 -11.00
C VAL A 48 16.44 1.69 -11.57
N LEU A 49 16.37 1.53 -12.88
CA LEU A 49 16.17 0.21 -13.51
C LEU A 49 17.34 -0.74 -13.21
N THR A 50 18.57 -0.29 -13.46
CA THR A 50 19.78 -1.11 -13.22
C THR A 50 20.11 -1.17 -11.73
N ALA A 51 19.90 -0.07 -11.01
CA ALA A 51 20.11 -0.03 -9.57
C ALA A 51 19.14 -0.96 -8.81
N SER A 52 17.88 -1.09 -9.25
CA SER A 52 16.93 -2.03 -8.66
C SER A 52 17.35 -3.48 -8.84
N ASP A 53 17.85 -3.86 -10.02
CA ASP A 53 18.34 -5.22 -10.25
C ASP A 53 19.56 -5.52 -9.37
N THR A 54 20.50 -4.57 -9.26
CA THR A 54 21.68 -4.70 -8.40
C THR A 54 21.28 -4.81 -6.92
N LEU A 55 20.38 -3.95 -6.45
CA LEU A 55 19.89 -4.00 -5.07
C LEU A 55 19.16 -5.30 -4.76
N LEU A 56 18.35 -5.81 -5.71
CA LEU A 56 17.64 -7.07 -5.58
C LEU A 56 18.63 -8.25 -5.45
N ASP A 57 19.67 -8.29 -6.29
CA ASP A 57 20.69 -9.32 -6.21
C ASP A 57 21.45 -9.30 -4.87
N MET A 58 21.77 -8.11 -4.36
CA MET A 58 22.36 -7.95 -3.03
C MET A 58 21.43 -8.47 -1.93
N ALA A 59 20.14 -8.09 -1.99
CA ALA A 59 19.14 -8.48 -1.00
C ALA A 59 18.88 -10.01 -1.01
N ILE A 60 18.80 -10.63 -2.18
CA ILE A 60 18.64 -12.09 -2.31
C ILE A 60 19.81 -12.83 -1.69
N ARG A 61 21.05 -12.40 -1.97
CA ARG A 61 22.27 -13.02 -1.39
C ARG A 61 22.30 -12.95 0.14
N CYS A 62 21.71 -11.90 0.72
CA CYS A 62 21.62 -11.70 2.17
C CYS A 62 20.32 -12.24 2.78
N ASN A 63 19.43 -12.82 1.98
CA ASN A 63 18.07 -13.21 2.38
C ASN A 63 17.29 -12.06 3.03
N ASP A 64 17.51 -10.82 2.53
CA ASP A 64 16.85 -9.61 3.02
C ASP A 64 15.55 -9.36 2.24
N THR A 65 14.42 -9.77 2.85
CA THR A 65 13.09 -9.62 2.24
C THR A 65 12.63 -8.16 2.20
N VAL A 66 13.11 -7.31 3.12
CA VAL A 66 12.76 -5.88 3.15
C VAL A 66 13.41 -5.17 1.96
N MET A 67 14.72 -5.34 1.76
CA MET A 67 15.41 -4.76 0.62
C MET A 67 14.97 -5.35 -0.71
N SER A 68 14.61 -6.64 -0.76
CA SER A 68 14.00 -7.26 -1.94
C SER A 68 12.68 -6.59 -2.33
N LYS A 69 11.81 -6.32 -1.34
CA LYS A 69 10.56 -5.58 -1.54
C LYS A 69 10.84 -4.17 -2.07
N ILE A 70 11.78 -3.46 -1.47
CA ILE A 70 12.15 -2.09 -1.86
C ILE A 70 12.66 -2.07 -3.30
N ALA A 71 13.56 -2.98 -3.67
CA ALA A 71 14.11 -3.07 -5.03
C ALA A 71 13.02 -3.35 -6.08
N LEU A 72 12.14 -4.31 -5.80
CA LEU A 72 11.02 -4.63 -6.69
C LEU A 72 10.02 -3.49 -6.82
N GLY A 73 9.74 -2.80 -5.69
CA GLY A 73 8.89 -1.63 -5.64
C GLY A 73 9.46 -0.46 -6.44
N ALA A 74 10.73 -0.13 -6.25
CA ALA A 74 11.39 0.96 -6.94
C ALA A 74 11.39 0.77 -8.46
N LYS A 75 11.65 -0.45 -8.95
CA LYS A 75 11.57 -0.77 -10.38
C LYS A 75 10.16 -0.62 -10.95
N LEU A 76 9.15 -1.01 -10.16
CA LEU A 76 7.75 -0.81 -10.51
C LEU A 76 7.40 0.67 -10.53
N ASP A 77 7.84 1.43 -9.51
CA ASP A 77 7.57 2.87 -9.38
C ASP A 77 8.20 3.67 -10.52
N TYR A 78 9.36 3.28 -11.03
CA TYR A 78 9.93 3.87 -12.24
C TYR A 78 8.95 3.82 -13.43
N TYR A 79 8.34 2.66 -13.68
CA TYR A 79 7.33 2.54 -14.75
C TYR A 79 6.01 3.19 -14.38
N TYR A 80 5.64 3.17 -13.11
CA TYR A 80 4.38 3.73 -12.63
C TYR A 80 4.34 5.27 -12.74
N TYR A 81 5.42 5.96 -12.38
CA TYR A 81 5.52 7.42 -12.45
C TYR A 81 6.15 7.94 -13.74
N GLY A 82 6.89 7.10 -14.45
CA GLY A 82 7.59 7.46 -15.68
C GLY A 82 6.66 7.69 -16.87
N GLN A 83 7.27 8.06 -17.98
CA GLN A 83 6.61 8.20 -19.27
C GLN A 83 7.35 7.33 -20.30
N GLY A 84 6.63 6.79 -21.29
CA GLY A 84 7.26 5.99 -22.34
C GLY A 84 6.34 4.99 -22.99
N GLU A 85 6.76 4.48 -24.14
CA GLU A 85 6.11 3.37 -24.85
C GLU A 85 6.16 2.09 -24.00
N ASN A 86 5.14 1.23 -24.12
CA ASN A 86 5.02 -0.05 -23.38
C ASN A 86 4.98 0.09 -21.84
N ARG A 87 4.67 1.29 -21.32
CA ARG A 87 4.57 1.54 -19.88
C ARG A 87 3.57 0.62 -19.21
N THR A 88 2.39 0.44 -19.80
CA THR A 88 1.32 -0.41 -19.25
C THR A 88 1.79 -1.84 -19.04
N ASP A 89 2.43 -2.45 -20.03
CA ASP A 89 2.95 -3.82 -19.93
C ASP A 89 4.01 -3.94 -18.84
N SER A 90 4.87 -2.92 -18.73
CA SER A 90 5.92 -2.85 -17.70
C SER A 90 5.34 -2.73 -16.30
N VAL A 91 4.28 -1.92 -16.11
CA VAL A 91 3.56 -1.82 -14.83
C VAL A 91 2.90 -3.15 -14.47
N ILE A 92 2.19 -3.78 -15.41
CA ILE A 92 1.56 -5.10 -15.19
C ILE A 92 2.61 -6.16 -14.82
N ALA A 93 3.72 -6.21 -15.55
CA ALA A 93 4.81 -7.15 -15.27
C ALA A 93 5.44 -6.90 -13.90
N GLY A 94 5.67 -5.64 -13.53
CA GLY A 94 6.19 -5.23 -12.24
C GLY A 94 5.27 -5.62 -11.08
N VAL A 95 3.97 -5.33 -11.20
CA VAL A 95 2.95 -5.74 -10.22
C VAL A 95 2.92 -7.25 -10.05
N ASN A 96 2.90 -8.01 -11.16
CA ASN A 96 2.89 -9.47 -11.10
C ASN A 96 4.17 -10.03 -10.46
N ARG A 97 5.33 -9.39 -10.68
CA ARG A 97 6.59 -9.77 -10.02
C ARG A 97 6.51 -9.53 -8.51
N LEU A 98 6.01 -8.37 -8.09
CA LEU A 98 5.86 -8.02 -6.68
C LEU A 98 4.81 -8.92 -5.99
N LYS A 99 3.71 -9.24 -6.65
CA LYS A 99 2.69 -10.20 -6.16
C LYS A 99 3.29 -11.59 -5.95
N ARG A 100 4.08 -12.11 -6.90
CA ARG A 100 4.75 -13.41 -6.74
C ARG A 100 5.73 -13.41 -5.58
N PHE A 101 6.51 -12.34 -5.43
CA PHE A 101 7.39 -12.17 -4.28
C PHE A 101 6.60 -12.15 -2.97
N ALA A 102 5.54 -11.36 -2.89
CA ALA A 102 4.70 -11.28 -1.70
C ALA A 102 4.14 -12.65 -1.29
N ARG A 103 3.70 -13.46 -2.25
CA ARG A 103 3.26 -14.85 -1.98
C ARG A 103 4.40 -15.74 -1.49
N SER A 104 5.60 -15.63 -2.08
CA SER A 104 6.75 -16.45 -1.68
C SER A 104 7.22 -16.20 -0.24
N VAL A 105 6.96 -14.99 0.29
CA VAL A 105 7.29 -14.61 1.67
C VAL A 105 6.08 -14.60 2.61
N GLY A 106 4.90 -15.07 2.14
CA GLY A 106 3.68 -15.15 2.94
C GLY A 106 3.08 -13.77 3.32
N ASN A 107 3.40 -12.70 2.58
CA ASN A 107 2.96 -11.34 2.88
C ASN A 107 1.71 -10.98 2.07
N ALA A 108 0.54 -11.28 2.63
CA ALA A 108 -0.74 -10.99 1.99
C ALA A 108 -1.00 -9.47 1.84
N GLU A 109 -0.60 -8.67 2.83
CA GLU A 109 -0.74 -7.21 2.77
C GLU A 109 -0.02 -6.63 1.56
N LEU A 110 1.26 -6.99 1.35
CA LEU A 110 2.03 -6.57 0.17
C LEU A 110 1.39 -7.04 -1.13
N TYR A 111 0.83 -8.25 -1.15
CA TYR A 111 0.18 -8.81 -2.33
C TYR A 111 -1.02 -7.97 -2.77
N TYR A 112 -1.95 -7.69 -1.86
CA TYR A 112 -3.16 -6.92 -2.16
C TYR A 112 -2.85 -5.43 -2.35
N TRP A 113 -1.91 -4.87 -1.58
CA TRP A 113 -1.44 -3.50 -1.79
C TRP A 113 -0.85 -3.30 -3.20
N ALA A 114 -0.01 -4.22 -3.67
CA ALA A 114 0.56 -4.13 -5.02
C ALA A 114 -0.53 -4.16 -6.10
N TRP A 115 -1.58 -4.95 -5.88
CA TRP A 115 -2.70 -5.02 -6.83
C TRP A 115 -3.55 -3.74 -6.78
N ALA A 116 -3.98 -3.29 -5.59
CA ALA A 116 -4.79 -2.11 -5.41
C ALA A 116 -4.05 -0.81 -5.76
N ALA A 117 -2.94 -0.54 -5.04
CA ALA A 117 -2.27 0.75 -5.10
C ALA A 117 -1.39 0.94 -6.34
N ARG A 118 -1.04 -0.14 -7.06
CA ARG A 118 -0.24 -0.04 -8.29
C ARG A 118 -1.03 -0.41 -9.54
N LEU A 119 -1.74 -1.53 -9.61
CA LEU A 119 -2.44 -1.90 -10.84
C LEU A 119 -3.80 -1.21 -10.97
N VAL A 120 -4.67 -1.34 -9.97
CA VAL A 120 -6.01 -0.72 -10.02
C VAL A 120 -5.88 0.80 -10.12
N ASN A 121 -5.06 1.39 -9.27
CA ASN A 121 -4.86 2.85 -9.28
C ASN A 121 -4.17 3.34 -10.57
N TYR A 122 -3.27 2.55 -11.16
CA TYR A 122 -2.70 2.86 -12.48
C TYR A 122 -3.79 3.02 -13.54
N TYR A 123 -4.72 2.07 -13.61
CA TYR A 123 -5.84 2.16 -14.57
C TYR A 123 -6.78 3.33 -14.27
N ILE A 124 -6.99 3.67 -12.98
CA ILE A 124 -7.74 4.88 -12.60
C ILE A 124 -7.06 6.13 -13.16
N ILE A 125 -5.74 6.27 -12.99
CA ILE A 125 -4.97 7.42 -13.47
C ILE A 125 -4.96 7.51 -15.01
N GLN A 126 -5.00 6.35 -15.70
CA GLN A 126 -5.09 6.32 -17.17
C GLN A 126 -6.53 6.57 -17.68
N GLY A 127 -7.53 6.73 -16.81
CA GLY A 127 -8.94 6.85 -17.19
C GLY A 127 -9.61 5.53 -17.60
N GLU A 128 -8.91 4.42 -17.48
CA GLU A 128 -9.36 3.08 -17.86
C GLU A 128 -10.22 2.44 -16.75
N TYR A 129 -11.26 3.14 -16.33
CA TYR A 129 -12.07 2.80 -15.14
C TYR A 129 -12.74 1.42 -15.23
N ASN A 130 -13.07 0.93 -16.43
CA ASN A 130 -13.69 -0.39 -16.58
C ASN A 130 -12.67 -1.51 -16.34
N ILE A 131 -11.42 -1.31 -16.74
CA ILE A 131 -10.34 -2.26 -16.47
C ILE A 131 -9.99 -2.21 -14.97
N ALA A 132 -9.90 -1.00 -14.38
CA ALA A 132 -9.71 -0.84 -12.95
C ALA A 132 -10.78 -1.58 -12.14
N LEU A 133 -12.06 -1.46 -12.52
CA LEU A 133 -13.17 -2.15 -11.86
C LEU A 133 -13.04 -3.66 -11.97
N LEU A 134 -12.75 -4.18 -13.17
CA LEU A 134 -12.56 -5.62 -13.39
C LEU A 134 -11.42 -6.19 -12.52
N GLU A 135 -10.30 -5.46 -12.42
CA GLU A 135 -9.17 -5.88 -11.58
C GLU A 135 -9.51 -5.83 -10.07
N ALA A 136 -10.22 -4.80 -9.62
CA ALA A 136 -10.67 -4.70 -8.23
C ALA A 136 -11.69 -5.79 -7.85
N GLU A 137 -12.59 -6.15 -8.77
CA GLU A 137 -13.56 -7.26 -8.57
C GLU A 137 -12.86 -8.63 -8.52
N LYS A 138 -11.89 -8.90 -9.41
CA LYS A 138 -11.05 -10.11 -9.35
C LYS A 138 -10.30 -10.19 -8.03
N MET A 139 -9.74 -9.07 -7.59
CA MET A 139 -9.02 -8.96 -6.32
C MET A 139 -9.95 -9.35 -5.14
N LEU A 140 -11.17 -8.79 -5.10
CA LEU A 140 -12.16 -9.11 -4.07
C LEU A 140 -12.58 -10.59 -4.09
N GLN A 141 -12.78 -11.18 -5.28
CA GLN A 141 -13.11 -12.59 -5.41
C GLN A 141 -12.00 -13.48 -4.83
N GLU A 142 -10.74 -13.14 -5.07
CA GLU A 142 -9.59 -13.87 -4.53
C GLU A 142 -9.50 -13.71 -3.01
N ALA A 143 -9.61 -12.47 -2.50
CA ALA A 143 -9.57 -12.19 -1.06
C ALA A 143 -10.69 -12.92 -0.29
N LYS A 144 -11.89 -12.99 -0.85
CA LYS A 144 -13.00 -13.74 -0.26
C LYS A 144 -12.73 -15.24 -0.19
N LYS A 145 -12.05 -15.82 -1.18
CA LYS A 145 -11.65 -17.24 -1.14
C LYS A 145 -10.59 -17.51 -0.08
N GLU A 146 -9.70 -16.55 0.16
CA GLU A 146 -8.68 -16.64 1.22
C GLU A 146 -9.28 -16.40 2.63
N GLY A 147 -10.39 -15.70 2.74
CA GLY A 147 -11.14 -15.44 3.97
C GLY A 147 -10.47 -14.45 4.94
N LYS A 148 -9.45 -13.71 4.50
CA LYS A 148 -8.72 -12.75 5.34
C LYS A 148 -9.41 -11.39 5.31
N GLN A 149 -9.85 -10.91 6.46
CA GLN A 149 -10.61 -9.67 6.58
C GLN A 149 -9.77 -8.44 6.13
N GLU A 150 -8.47 -8.41 6.44
CA GLU A 150 -7.57 -7.34 6.01
C GLU A 150 -7.49 -7.23 4.48
N SER A 151 -7.45 -8.38 3.80
CA SER A 151 -7.40 -8.42 2.34
C SER A 151 -8.72 -7.99 1.72
N ILE A 152 -9.85 -8.36 2.34
CA ILE A 152 -11.20 -7.98 1.90
C ILE A 152 -11.39 -6.46 2.07
N ALA A 153 -10.93 -5.89 3.20
CA ALA A 153 -10.97 -4.45 3.45
C ALA A 153 -10.20 -3.67 2.36
N GLU A 154 -8.96 -4.10 2.02
CA GLU A 154 -8.18 -3.50 0.93
C GLU A 154 -8.94 -3.52 -0.41
N CYS A 155 -9.66 -4.61 -0.69
CA CYS A 155 -10.46 -4.72 -1.91
C CYS A 155 -11.65 -3.76 -1.92
N TYR A 156 -12.31 -3.56 -0.77
CA TYR A 156 -13.40 -2.60 -0.67
C TYR A 156 -12.89 -1.18 -0.86
N TYR A 157 -11.74 -0.82 -0.28
CA TYR A 157 -11.09 0.46 -0.53
C TYR A 157 -10.77 0.68 -2.01
N ALA A 158 -10.19 -0.31 -2.68
CA ALA A 158 -9.90 -0.24 -4.11
C ALA A 158 -11.19 -0.02 -4.94
N LEU A 159 -12.27 -0.75 -4.63
CA LEU A 159 -13.57 -0.58 -5.30
C LEU A 159 -14.17 0.81 -5.05
N ALA A 160 -14.10 1.31 -3.82
CA ALA A 160 -14.54 2.65 -3.48
C ALA A 160 -13.84 3.70 -4.35
N ASN A 161 -12.52 3.61 -4.48
CA ASN A 161 -11.72 4.51 -5.30
C ASN A 161 -12.09 4.45 -6.79
N VAL A 162 -12.32 3.24 -7.33
CA VAL A 162 -12.77 3.09 -8.73
C VAL A 162 -14.13 3.74 -8.94
N TYR A 163 -15.09 3.52 -8.02
CA TYR A 163 -16.42 4.13 -8.14
C TYR A 163 -16.39 5.65 -7.97
N ALA A 164 -15.55 6.19 -7.07
CA ALA A 164 -15.32 7.62 -6.95
C ALA A 164 -14.77 8.22 -8.25
N ALA A 165 -13.75 7.58 -8.85
CA ALA A 165 -13.17 8.02 -10.11
C ALA A 165 -14.17 7.97 -11.29
N LYS A 166 -15.15 7.06 -11.24
CA LYS A 166 -16.29 7.01 -12.19
C LYS A 166 -17.37 8.05 -11.91
N GLY A 167 -17.27 8.87 -10.86
CA GLY A 167 -18.32 9.80 -10.42
C GLY A 167 -19.51 9.11 -9.76
N LEU A 168 -19.41 7.83 -9.40
CA LEU A 168 -20.48 7.05 -8.80
C LEU A 168 -20.36 7.09 -7.26
N MET A 169 -20.46 8.29 -6.68
CA MET A 169 -20.16 8.57 -5.27
C MET A 169 -20.97 7.73 -4.28
N LYS A 170 -22.25 7.44 -4.56
CA LYS A 170 -23.08 6.56 -3.70
C LYS A 170 -22.53 5.13 -3.63
N LYS A 171 -22.02 4.59 -4.73
CA LYS A 171 -21.36 3.27 -4.74
C LYS A 171 -20.00 3.32 -4.03
N SER A 172 -19.25 4.39 -4.22
CA SER A 172 -18.01 4.61 -3.49
C SER A 172 -18.27 4.60 -1.97
N GLN A 173 -19.28 5.35 -1.52
CA GLN A 173 -19.70 5.38 -0.11
C GLN A 173 -20.05 3.97 0.41
N GLU A 174 -20.83 3.19 -0.34
CA GLU A 174 -21.21 1.82 0.05
C GLU A 174 -19.99 0.93 0.31
N PHE A 175 -18.98 0.98 -0.55
CA PHE A 175 -17.78 0.17 -0.38
C PHE A 175 -16.86 0.69 0.71
N MET A 176 -16.76 2.01 0.89
CA MET A 176 -16.01 2.60 1.98
C MET A 176 -16.60 2.21 3.36
N LEU A 177 -17.92 2.21 3.48
CA LEU A 177 -18.59 1.79 4.72
C LEU A 177 -18.39 0.30 5.00
N LYS A 178 -18.36 -0.57 3.98
CA LYS A 178 -18.01 -1.99 4.15
C LYS A 178 -16.58 -2.20 4.63
N GLU A 179 -15.65 -1.36 4.19
CA GLU A 179 -14.27 -1.37 4.69
C GLU A 179 -14.22 -0.96 6.17
N ILE A 180 -14.86 0.16 6.53
CA ILE A 180 -14.91 0.67 7.90
C ILE A 180 -15.55 -0.36 8.84
N ASP A 181 -16.64 -1.00 8.43
CA ASP A 181 -17.31 -2.05 9.19
C ASP A 181 -16.36 -3.20 9.57
N ILE A 182 -15.46 -3.59 8.66
CA ILE A 182 -14.43 -4.59 8.97
C ILE A 182 -13.51 -4.08 10.09
N PHE A 183 -13.06 -2.83 10.05
CA PHE A 183 -12.16 -2.29 11.08
C PHE A 183 -12.84 -2.10 12.43
N GLU A 184 -14.13 -1.78 12.45
CA GLU A 184 -14.88 -1.58 13.69
C GLU A 184 -15.29 -2.89 14.36
N ASN A 185 -15.48 -3.96 13.56
CA ASN A 185 -15.99 -5.24 14.03
C ASN A 185 -14.94 -6.36 14.07
N THR A 186 -13.67 -6.05 13.81
CA THR A 186 -12.57 -7.04 13.85
C THR A 186 -11.33 -6.44 14.51
N ASP A 187 -10.39 -7.31 14.89
CA ASP A 187 -9.09 -6.89 15.45
C ASP A 187 -8.08 -6.47 14.37
N VAL A 188 -8.54 -6.21 13.14
CA VAL A 188 -7.68 -5.78 12.04
C VAL A 188 -7.13 -4.38 12.31
N VAL A 189 -5.82 -4.28 12.41
CA VAL A 189 -5.12 -3.01 12.62
C VAL A 189 -4.37 -2.63 11.36
N ARG A 190 -4.74 -1.47 10.78
CA ARG A 190 -4.00 -0.90 9.63
C ARG A 190 -3.33 0.42 9.99
N TYR A 191 -2.15 0.64 9.40
CA TYR A 191 -1.44 1.89 9.60
C TYR A 191 -2.23 3.10 9.08
N ASN A 192 -2.87 2.95 7.92
CA ASN A 192 -3.56 4.05 7.22
C ASN A 192 -5.05 4.21 7.54
N ILE A 193 -5.59 3.52 8.55
CA ILE A 193 -7.03 3.57 8.88
C ILE A 193 -7.54 5.01 9.10
N SER A 194 -6.68 5.91 9.58
CA SER A 194 -7.00 7.33 9.73
C SER A 194 -7.34 8.00 8.40
N CYS A 195 -6.58 7.68 7.33
CA CYS A 195 -6.88 8.20 5.99
C CYS A 195 -8.21 7.67 5.48
N GLN A 196 -8.53 6.41 5.73
CA GLN A 196 -9.78 5.78 5.28
C GLN A 196 -11.03 6.41 5.95
N TYR A 197 -10.95 6.73 7.25
CA TYR A 197 -11.99 7.54 7.91
C TYR A 197 -12.11 8.94 7.30
N SER A 198 -10.97 9.56 6.94
CA SER A 198 -10.95 10.88 6.29
C SER A 198 -11.57 10.83 4.90
N ASP A 199 -11.26 9.79 4.11
CA ASP A 199 -11.82 9.58 2.77
C ASP A 199 -13.33 9.33 2.84
N ALA A 200 -13.79 8.54 3.81
CA ALA A 200 -15.22 8.34 4.04
C ALA A 200 -15.95 9.66 4.41
N ALA A 201 -15.35 10.48 5.28
CA ALA A 201 -15.88 11.79 5.62
C ALA A 201 -15.97 12.70 4.39
N LYS A 202 -14.93 12.68 3.54
CA LYS A 202 -14.93 13.46 2.28
C LYS A 202 -16.06 13.02 1.34
N ILE A 203 -16.32 11.72 1.21
CA ILE A 203 -17.42 11.20 0.39
C ILE A 203 -18.77 11.69 0.90
N TYR A 204 -18.99 11.76 2.21
CA TYR A 204 -20.21 12.31 2.77
C TYR A 204 -20.38 13.80 2.44
N ILE A 205 -19.28 14.58 2.52
CA ILE A 205 -19.31 16.01 2.13
C ILE A 205 -19.64 16.14 0.63
N ASP A 206 -19.03 15.31 -0.23
CA ASP A 206 -19.26 15.35 -1.68
C ASP A 206 -20.68 14.89 -2.09
N LEU A 207 -21.43 14.30 -1.17
CA LEU A 207 -22.81 13.86 -1.35
C LEU A 207 -23.84 14.81 -0.71
N ASP A 208 -23.42 15.97 -0.21
CA ASP A 208 -24.25 16.92 0.55
C ASP A 208 -24.89 16.26 1.80
N GLU A 209 -24.13 15.33 2.44
CA GLU A 209 -24.48 14.64 3.68
C GLU A 209 -23.44 14.98 4.77
N GLU A 210 -22.98 16.23 4.79
CA GLU A 210 -21.85 16.71 5.60
C GLU A 210 -22.08 16.59 7.12
N GLU A 211 -23.31 16.43 7.58
CA GLU A 211 -23.62 16.20 9.00
C GLU A 211 -23.04 14.89 9.54
N LYS A 212 -22.68 13.94 8.67
CA LYS A 212 -22.09 12.65 9.04
C LYS A 212 -20.56 12.68 9.08
N ALA A 213 -19.94 13.69 8.47
CA ALA A 213 -18.50 13.80 8.38
C ALA A 213 -17.77 14.05 9.73
N PRO A 214 -18.29 14.85 10.68
CA PRO A 214 -17.57 15.18 11.91
C PRO A 214 -17.19 13.96 12.75
N GLU A 215 -18.05 12.96 12.89
CA GLU A 215 -17.74 11.77 13.70
C GLU A 215 -16.62 10.93 13.05
N LEU A 216 -16.65 10.76 11.72
CA LEU A 216 -15.59 10.07 10.99
C LEU A 216 -14.26 10.80 11.10
N LEU A 217 -14.23 12.13 11.01
CA LEU A 217 -13.03 12.93 11.17
C LEU A 217 -12.47 12.86 12.59
N LYS A 218 -13.34 12.82 13.60
CA LYS A 218 -12.93 12.59 15.00
C LYS A 218 -12.29 11.22 15.17
N GLN A 219 -12.85 10.16 14.56
CA GLN A 219 -12.24 8.83 14.56
C GLN A 219 -10.91 8.85 13.81
N ALA A 220 -10.81 9.52 12.65
CA ALA A 220 -9.56 9.68 11.91
C ALA A 220 -8.45 10.26 12.78
N LEU A 221 -8.72 11.36 13.49
CA LEU A 221 -7.75 12.00 14.41
C LEU A 221 -7.40 11.11 15.60
N LYS A 222 -8.38 10.39 16.17
CA LYS A 222 -8.15 9.46 17.30
C LYS A 222 -7.18 8.34 16.97
N VAL A 223 -7.23 7.83 15.73
CA VAL A 223 -6.38 6.70 15.29
C VAL A 223 -5.16 7.13 14.47
N ALA A 224 -4.95 8.43 14.34
CA ALA A 224 -3.80 9.00 13.63
C ALA A 224 -2.48 8.57 14.30
N LYS A 225 -1.51 8.10 13.49
CA LYS A 225 -0.20 7.60 13.95
C LYS A 225 0.98 8.43 13.45
N SER A 226 0.70 9.50 12.71
CA SER A 226 1.74 10.36 12.14
C SER A 226 1.18 11.74 11.82
N PRO A 227 2.04 12.78 11.71
CA PRO A 227 1.63 14.11 11.26
C PRO A 227 0.91 14.08 9.90
N TYR A 228 1.29 13.17 8.99
CA TYR A 228 0.61 13.00 7.71
C TYR A 228 -0.87 12.64 7.88
N HIS A 229 -1.21 11.71 8.79
CA HIS A 229 -2.60 11.33 9.07
C HIS A 229 -3.40 12.49 9.65
N GLU A 230 -2.80 13.24 10.59
CA GLU A 230 -3.47 14.40 11.19
C GLU A 230 -3.71 15.51 10.18
N VAL A 231 -2.74 15.79 9.31
CA VAL A 231 -2.89 16.76 8.22
C VAL A 231 -3.98 16.34 7.25
N THR A 232 -4.02 15.07 6.85
CA THR A 232 -5.07 14.53 5.96
C THR A 232 -6.46 14.77 6.55
N ALA A 233 -6.68 14.43 7.81
CA ALA A 233 -7.97 14.66 8.48
C ALA A 233 -8.30 16.16 8.59
N ASN A 234 -7.34 17.01 8.94
CA ASN A 234 -7.56 18.46 9.04
C ASN A 234 -7.85 19.10 7.68
N LEU A 235 -7.28 18.59 6.57
CA LEU A 235 -7.64 19.05 5.21
C LEU A 235 -9.09 18.70 4.86
N VAL A 236 -9.61 17.56 5.32
CA VAL A 236 -11.03 17.25 5.13
C VAL A 236 -11.92 18.12 6.02
N TYR A 237 -11.48 18.51 7.23
CA TYR A 237 -12.19 19.55 8.00
C TYR A 237 -12.26 20.89 7.26
N VAL A 238 -11.22 21.28 6.52
CA VAL A 238 -11.30 22.48 5.65
C VAL A 238 -12.43 22.33 4.65
N SER A 239 -12.56 21.17 3.99
CA SER A 239 -13.64 20.90 3.04
C SER A 239 -15.03 20.94 3.72
N LEU A 240 -15.14 20.38 4.92
CA LEU A 240 -16.37 20.39 5.71
C LEU A 240 -16.81 21.83 6.04
N TYR A 241 -15.90 22.65 6.58
CA TYR A 241 -16.22 24.04 6.93
C TYR A 241 -16.58 24.88 5.71
N LEU A 242 -15.93 24.64 4.56
CA LEU A 242 -16.29 25.30 3.30
C LEU A 242 -17.69 24.89 2.82
N ALA A 243 -18.06 23.61 2.92
CA ALA A 243 -19.42 23.15 2.61
C ALA A 243 -20.47 23.80 3.52
N GLN A 244 -20.14 24.02 4.78
CA GLN A 244 -21.01 24.71 5.77
C GLN A 244 -21.00 26.24 5.65
N GLY A 245 -20.20 26.82 4.74
CA GLY A 245 -20.04 28.27 4.56
C GLY A 245 -19.21 28.96 5.65
N ASP A 246 -18.59 28.19 6.56
CA ASP A 246 -17.72 28.74 7.63
C ASP A 246 -16.29 28.92 7.13
N THR A 247 -16.06 30.04 6.44
CA THR A 247 -14.74 30.40 5.89
C THR A 247 -13.70 30.70 6.97
N VAL A 248 -14.13 31.12 8.17
CA VAL A 248 -13.24 31.40 9.29
C VAL A 248 -12.68 30.12 9.85
N ALA A 249 -13.53 29.14 10.17
CA ALA A 249 -13.08 27.83 10.63
C ALA A 249 -12.24 27.11 9.58
N ALA A 250 -12.59 27.20 8.28
CA ALA A 250 -11.81 26.64 7.19
C ALA A 250 -10.39 27.23 7.14
N SER A 251 -10.26 28.57 7.28
CA SER A 251 -8.95 29.24 7.30
C SER A 251 -8.10 28.82 8.51
N GLN A 252 -8.72 28.68 9.70
CA GLN A 252 -8.03 28.22 10.90
C GLN A 252 -7.53 26.78 10.76
N ALA A 253 -8.34 25.89 10.21
CA ALA A 253 -7.96 24.49 9.95
C ALA A 253 -6.81 24.39 8.93
N LEU A 254 -6.85 25.22 7.88
CA LEU A 254 -5.77 25.27 6.88
C LEU A 254 -4.46 25.77 7.49
N GLU A 255 -4.52 26.81 8.34
CA GLU A 255 -3.33 27.33 9.02
C GLU A 255 -2.73 26.28 9.96
N LYS A 256 -3.55 25.53 10.68
CA LYS A 256 -3.10 24.39 11.49
C LYS A 256 -2.34 23.36 10.63
N CYS A 257 -2.84 23.03 9.44
CA CYS A 257 -2.15 22.12 8.52
C CYS A 257 -0.77 22.68 8.12
N ARG A 258 -0.67 23.99 7.81
CA ARG A 258 0.62 24.63 7.45
C ARG A 258 1.64 24.53 8.57
N GLN A 259 1.23 24.78 9.81
CA GLN A 259 2.10 24.69 10.98
C GLN A 259 2.62 23.27 11.21
N MET A 260 1.81 22.23 10.92
CA MET A 260 2.22 20.84 11.03
C MET A 260 3.21 20.40 9.96
N TYR A 261 3.25 21.08 8.80
CA TYR A 261 4.25 20.82 7.74
C TYR A 261 5.56 21.58 7.95
N ALA A 262 5.55 22.68 8.72
CA ALA A 262 6.72 23.51 8.94
C ALA A 262 7.64 22.99 10.06
N ASN A 263 7.18 22.03 10.86
CA ASN A 263 7.91 21.34 11.94
C ASN A 263 8.34 19.94 11.55
#